data_5a01695597f9015005ec6aab3a49da93
#
_entry.id   5a01695597f9015005ec6aab3a49da93
#
_cell.length_a   1.000
_cell.length_b   1.000
_cell.length_c   1.000
_cell.angle_alpha   90.00
_cell.angle_beta   90.00
_cell.angle_gamma   90.00
#
_symmetry.space_group_name_H-M   'P 1'
#
loop_
_entity.id
_entity.type
_entity.pdbx_description
1 polymer ?
#
loop_
_entity_poly.entity_id
_entity_poly.type
_entity_poly.pdbx_seq_one_letter_code
_entity_poly.pdbx_strand_id
1 'polypeptide(L)'
;MSKKDDEKQKLESQKKVKKKMGRPTLLNDDLTDYICSVVATDHRSMAVLCKEYDRFPSFATLKDWRLKNSDFSAKYAKAKRFSVEMQAENLLDMCETDKFIDEKGVERIDSGKAQVQRLKVDTMKWIASKIAPKIYGDQKQIESLQNANQELTRELLELRAKLDKKNQKDY
;
A
#
# COMPACT_ATOMS: atom_id res chain seq x y z
N MET A 1 39.47 12.43 -42.84
CA MET A 1 38.84 12.08 -41.56
C MET A 1 39.92 12.15 -40.48
N SER A 2 39.74 13.04 -39.52
CA SER A 2 40.86 13.52 -38.69
C SER A 2 40.95 12.70 -37.39
N LYS A 3 42.21 12.31 -37.02
CA LYS A 3 42.55 11.59 -35.77
C LYS A 3 42.02 12.27 -34.48
N LYS A 4 41.49 13.50 -34.57
CA LYS A 4 40.90 14.25 -33.46
C LYS A 4 39.47 13.83 -33.13
N ASP A 5 38.76 13.24 -34.07
CA ASP A 5 37.38 12.82 -33.87
C ASP A 5 37.31 11.45 -33.16
N ASP A 6 38.32 10.59 -33.43
CA ASP A 6 38.43 9.29 -32.74
C ASP A 6 38.85 9.42 -31.27
N GLU A 7 39.68 10.42 -30.94
CA GLU A 7 40.06 10.70 -29.55
C GLU A 7 38.89 11.30 -28.73
N LYS A 8 38.05 12.11 -29.37
CA LYS A 8 36.87 12.69 -28.70
C LYS A 8 35.81 11.62 -28.36
N GLN A 9 35.58 10.69 -29.27
CA GLN A 9 34.68 9.56 -29.02
C GLN A 9 35.22 8.59 -27.96
N LYS A 10 36.54 8.41 -27.88
CA LYS A 10 37.14 7.62 -26.79
C LYS A 10 37.10 8.29 -25.44
N LEU A 11 37.13 9.62 -25.36
CA LEU A 11 37.00 10.37 -24.11
C LEU A 11 35.53 10.40 -23.60
N GLU A 12 34.56 10.41 -24.51
CA GLU A 12 33.14 10.37 -24.13
C GLU A 12 32.69 8.98 -23.67
N SER A 13 33.24 7.91 -24.24
CA SER A 13 32.94 6.54 -23.80
C SER A 13 33.55 6.19 -22.44
N GLN A 14 34.50 6.99 -21.91
CA GLN A 14 35.09 6.79 -20.58
C GLN A 14 34.43 7.60 -19.47
N LYS A 15 33.46 8.43 -19.75
CA LYS A 15 32.55 8.96 -18.70
C LYS A 15 31.59 7.88 -18.25
N LYS A 16 32.08 6.72 -17.79
CA LYS A 16 31.36 5.80 -16.95
C LYS A 16 30.85 6.62 -15.76
N VAL A 17 29.56 6.83 -15.73
CA VAL A 17 28.85 7.35 -14.58
C VAL A 17 29.39 6.62 -13.35
N LYS A 18 30.22 7.30 -12.55
CA LYS A 18 30.65 6.79 -11.26
C LYS A 18 29.38 6.64 -10.45
N LYS A 19 28.82 5.42 -10.39
CA LYS A 19 27.78 5.08 -9.41
C LYS A 19 28.34 5.52 -8.08
N LYS A 20 27.68 6.49 -7.45
CA LYS A 20 27.98 6.84 -6.05
C LYS A 20 27.86 5.55 -5.25
N MET A 21 28.99 4.94 -4.90
CA MET A 21 29.03 3.81 -3.97
C MET A 21 28.70 4.37 -2.59
N GLY A 22 27.40 4.55 -2.33
CA GLY A 22 26.90 4.76 -0.98
C GLY A 22 26.91 3.43 -0.22
N ARG A 23 26.76 3.50 1.11
CA ARG A 23 26.55 2.31 1.97
C ARG A 23 25.47 1.44 1.31
N PRO A 24 25.68 0.09 1.16
CA PRO A 24 24.70 -0.79 0.56
C PRO A 24 23.34 -0.59 1.24
N THR A 25 22.31 -0.43 0.44
CA THR A 25 20.94 -0.30 0.94
C THR A 25 20.59 -1.65 1.59
N LEU A 26 20.18 -1.62 2.86
CA LEU A 26 19.71 -2.83 3.58
C LEU A 26 18.47 -3.44 2.92
N LEU A 27 17.74 -2.66 2.10
CA LEU A 27 16.57 -3.11 1.37
C LEU A 27 16.99 -4.04 0.23
N ASN A 28 16.67 -5.31 0.36
CA ASN A 28 16.77 -6.34 -0.67
C ASN A 28 15.41 -7.06 -0.80
N ASP A 29 15.27 -7.89 -1.82
CA ASP A 29 14.01 -8.59 -2.09
C ASP A 29 13.62 -9.53 -0.96
N ASP A 30 14.58 -10.28 -0.39
CA ASP A 30 14.34 -11.18 0.73
C ASP A 30 13.79 -10.45 1.96
N LEU A 31 14.37 -9.33 2.34
CA LEU A 31 13.88 -8.51 3.45
C LEU A 31 12.52 -7.86 3.12
N THR A 32 12.32 -7.43 1.88
CA THR A 32 11.04 -6.89 1.41
C THR A 32 9.93 -7.91 1.55
N ASP A 33 10.16 -9.13 1.06
CA ASP A 33 9.16 -10.21 1.11
C ASP A 33 8.90 -10.66 2.55
N TYR A 34 9.93 -10.70 3.41
CA TYR A 34 9.78 -10.95 4.83
C TYR A 34 8.91 -9.88 5.52
N ILE A 35 9.21 -8.60 5.31
CA ILE A 35 8.41 -7.50 5.89
C ILE A 35 6.96 -7.58 5.40
N CYS A 36 6.75 -7.81 4.12
CA CYS A 36 5.41 -7.92 3.55
C CYS A 36 4.63 -9.12 4.09
N SER A 37 5.29 -10.27 4.30
CA SER A 37 4.65 -11.45 4.89
C SER A 37 4.20 -11.19 6.32
N VAL A 38 5.04 -10.56 7.14
CA VAL A 38 4.67 -10.20 8.52
C VAL A 38 3.53 -9.19 8.54
N VAL A 39 3.59 -8.14 7.68
CA VAL A 39 2.53 -7.12 7.60
C VAL A 39 1.20 -7.71 7.13
N ALA A 40 1.23 -8.76 6.33
CA ALA A 40 0.03 -9.46 5.87
C ALA A 40 -0.66 -10.25 7.00
N THR A 41 0.12 -10.83 7.90
CA THR A 41 -0.39 -11.72 8.96
C THR A 41 -0.54 -11.03 10.32
N ASP A 42 0.31 -10.05 10.62
CA ASP A 42 0.27 -9.31 11.88
C ASP A 42 -0.27 -7.88 11.65
N HIS A 43 -1.47 -7.63 12.14
CA HIS A 43 -2.20 -6.38 11.93
C HIS A 43 -1.90 -5.29 12.95
N ARG A 44 -0.96 -5.51 13.86
CA ARG A 44 -0.52 -4.48 14.81
C ARG A 44 0.12 -3.29 14.08
N SER A 45 0.32 -2.20 14.78
CA SER A 45 0.90 -1.00 14.18
C SER A 45 2.35 -1.25 13.74
N MET A 46 2.77 -0.59 12.65
CA MET A 46 4.13 -0.68 12.14
C MET A 46 5.20 -0.37 13.20
N ALA A 47 4.90 0.58 14.10
CA ALA A 47 5.82 0.94 15.19
C ALA A 47 6.01 -0.22 16.19
N VAL A 48 4.98 -1.04 16.40
CA VAL A 48 5.05 -2.25 17.22
C VAL A 48 5.84 -3.32 16.49
N LEU A 49 5.54 -3.58 15.21
CA LEU A 49 6.25 -4.59 14.41
C LEU A 49 7.76 -4.32 14.36
N CYS A 50 8.17 -3.05 14.18
CA CYS A 50 9.59 -2.67 14.18
C CYS A 50 10.30 -2.88 15.53
N LYS A 51 9.57 -3.01 16.62
CA LYS A 51 10.15 -3.29 17.95
C LYS A 51 10.21 -4.78 18.27
N GLU A 52 9.25 -5.53 17.75
CA GLU A 52 9.06 -6.95 18.06
C GLU A 52 9.89 -7.88 17.16
N TYR A 53 10.10 -7.48 15.91
CA TYR A 53 10.79 -8.31 14.93
C TYR A 53 12.21 -7.81 14.69
N ASP A 54 13.21 -8.54 15.15
CA ASP A 54 14.65 -8.16 15.05
C ASP A 54 15.11 -7.89 13.62
N ARG A 55 14.52 -8.55 12.62
CA ARG A 55 14.84 -8.34 11.19
C ARG A 55 14.24 -7.07 10.63
N PHE A 56 13.32 -6.42 11.35
CA PHE A 56 12.73 -5.18 10.88
C PHE A 56 13.72 -4.02 11.02
N PRO A 57 13.78 -3.12 10.04
CA PRO A 57 14.51 -1.88 10.19
C PRO A 57 13.80 -0.95 11.18
N SER A 58 14.45 0.14 11.56
CA SER A 58 13.79 1.16 12.35
C SER A 58 12.53 1.68 11.64
N PHE A 59 11.54 2.11 12.40
CA PHE A 59 10.30 2.69 11.86
C PHE A 59 10.57 3.85 10.89
N ALA A 60 11.59 4.70 11.20
CA ALA A 60 12.00 5.81 10.34
C ALA A 60 12.53 5.31 8.98
N THR A 61 13.39 4.30 9.00
CA THR A 61 13.94 3.68 7.78
C THR A 61 12.83 3.09 6.91
N LEU A 62 11.89 2.40 7.51
CA LEU A 62 10.80 1.75 6.79
C LEU A 62 9.84 2.78 6.17
N LYS A 63 9.57 3.89 6.88
CA LYS A 63 8.84 5.03 6.35
C LYS A 63 9.54 5.64 5.14
N ASP A 64 10.86 5.83 5.22
CA ASP A 64 11.67 6.35 4.12
C ASP A 64 11.64 5.43 2.89
N TRP A 65 11.73 4.12 3.07
CA TRP A 65 11.63 3.16 1.97
C TRP A 65 10.27 3.22 1.29
N ARG A 66 9.19 3.33 2.04
CA ARG A 66 7.84 3.50 1.46
C ARG A 66 7.69 4.78 0.63
N LEU A 67 8.42 5.85 0.99
CA LEU A 67 8.36 7.12 0.25
C LEU A 67 9.28 7.13 -0.97
N LYS A 68 10.43 6.47 -0.89
CA LYS A 68 11.49 6.57 -1.90
C LYS A 68 11.55 5.41 -2.89
N ASN A 69 10.96 4.25 -2.53
CA ASN A 69 10.98 3.05 -3.36
C ASN A 69 9.55 2.65 -3.74
N SER A 70 9.21 2.83 -5.02
CA SER A 70 7.88 2.53 -5.58
C SER A 70 7.51 1.05 -5.46
N ASP A 71 8.47 0.16 -5.72
CA ASP A 71 8.25 -1.29 -5.73
C ASP A 71 7.97 -1.81 -4.33
N PHE A 72 8.78 -1.37 -3.35
CA PHE A 72 8.53 -1.67 -1.95
C PHE A 72 7.16 -1.12 -1.50
N SER A 73 6.84 0.12 -1.90
CA SER A 73 5.55 0.75 -1.56
C SER A 73 4.36 -0.03 -2.11
N ALA A 74 4.46 -0.52 -3.36
CA ALA A 74 3.42 -1.32 -4.01
C ALA A 74 3.25 -2.69 -3.33
N LYS A 75 4.35 -3.41 -3.06
CA LYS A 75 4.33 -4.70 -2.34
C LYS A 75 3.75 -4.53 -0.94
N TYR A 76 4.17 -3.48 -0.22
CA TYR A 76 3.66 -3.15 1.12
C TYR A 76 2.15 -2.83 1.11
N ALA A 77 1.69 -2.04 0.15
CA ALA A 77 0.27 -1.71 0.03
C ALA A 77 -0.58 -2.96 -0.25
N LYS A 78 -0.08 -3.91 -1.07
CA LYS A 78 -0.72 -5.20 -1.31
C LYS A 78 -0.81 -6.04 -0.04
N ALA A 79 0.30 -6.15 0.71
CA ALA A 79 0.34 -6.88 1.98
C ALA A 79 -0.64 -6.28 3.00
N LYS A 80 -0.73 -4.95 3.06
CA LYS A 80 -1.67 -4.26 3.98
C LYS A 80 -3.13 -4.48 3.59
N ARG A 81 -3.45 -4.53 2.30
CA ARG A 81 -4.81 -4.89 1.84
C ARG A 81 -5.17 -6.30 2.25
N PHE A 82 -4.28 -7.27 2.01
CA PHE A 82 -4.49 -8.65 2.41
C PHE A 82 -4.71 -8.77 3.93
N SER A 83 -3.90 -8.06 4.75
CA SER A 83 -4.11 -8.02 6.20
C SER A 83 -5.51 -7.53 6.59
N VAL A 84 -6.07 -6.55 5.87
CA VAL A 84 -7.42 -6.04 6.12
C VAL A 84 -8.50 -7.03 5.68
N GLU A 85 -8.29 -7.71 4.55
CA GLU A 85 -9.19 -8.76 4.06
C GLU A 85 -9.29 -9.89 5.08
N MET A 86 -8.17 -10.40 5.57
CA MET A 86 -8.13 -11.43 6.62
C MET A 86 -8.84 -11.00 7.93
N GLN A 87 -8.65 -9.73 8.32
CA GLN A 87 -9.35 -9.21 9.50
C GLN A 87 -10.87 -9.08 9.27
N ALA A 88 -11.28 -8.74 8.04
CA ALA A 88 -12.69 -8.65 7.70
C ALA A 88 -13.37 -10.03 7.68
N GLU A 89 -12.67 -11.07 7.27
CA GLU A 89 -13.15 -12.47 7.35
C GLU A 89 -13.33 -12.92 8.80
N ASN A 90 -12.39 -12.56 9.68
CA ASN A 90 -12.45 -12.88 11.11
C ASN A 90 -13.41 -11.97 11.91
N LEU A 91 -14.14 -11.07 11.26
CA LEU A 91 -15.01 -10.11 11.94
C LEU A 91 -16.16 -10.78 12.70
N LEU A 92 -16.64 -11.92 12.19
CA LEU A 92 -17.70 -12.70 12.85
C LEU A 92 -17.20 -13.33 14.16
N ASP A 93 -15.98 -13.87 14.16
CA ASP A 93 -15.38 -14.44 15.36
C ASP A 93 -15.12 -13.37 16.42
N MET A 94 -14.82 -12.13 15.98
CA MET A 94 -14.71 -10.99 16.89
C MET A 94 -16.05 -10.56 17.51
N CYS A 95 -17.18 -11.00 16.97
CA CYS A 95 -18.51 -10.67 17.48
C CYS A 95 -19.00 -11.63 18.58
N GLU A 96 -18.23 -12.65 18.91
CA GLU A 96 -18.56 -13.51 20.06
C GLU A 96 -18.39 -12.71 21.35
N THR A 97 -19.49 -12.59 22.11
CA THR A 97 -19.49 -11.89 23.39
C THR A 97 -19.32 -12.88 24.54
N ASP A 98 -18.42 -12.57 25.45
CA ASP A 98 -18.32 -13.31 26.72
C ASP A 98 -19.63 -13.19 27.48
N LYS A 99 -20.22 -14.33 27.77
CA LYS A 99 -21.38 -14.43 28.64
C LYS A 99 -20.89 -14.80 30.05
N PHE A 100 -21.56 -14.26 31.05
CA PHE A 100 -21.34 -14.61 32.44
C PHE A 100 -22.65 -14.97 33.11
N ILE A 101 -22.57 -15.79 34.14
CA ILE A 101 -23.74 -16.16 34.95
C ILE A 101 -23.78 -15.22 36.16
N ASP A 102 -24.91 -14.50 36.36
CA ASP A 102 -25.09 -13.62 37.50
C ASP A 102 -25.37 -14.44 38.79
N GLU A 103 -25.42 -13.73 39.93
CA GLU A 103 -25.69 -14.33 41.24
C GLU A 103 -27.04 -15.07 41.32
N LYS A 104 -27.94 -14.81 40.36
CA LYS A 104 -29.25 -15.44 40.25
C LYS A 104 -29.26 -16.63 39.28
N GLY A 105 -28.12 -17.04 38.76
CA GLY A 105 -27.97 -18.12 37.78
C GLY A 105 -28.45 -17.76 36.38
N VAL A 106 -28.62 -16.47 36.07
CA VAL A 106 -29.06 -16.01 34.74
C VAL A 106 -27.85 -15.66 33.88
N GLU A 107 -27.84 -16.18 32.67
CA GLU A 107 -26.79 -15.86 31.66
C GLU A 107 -26.95 -14.42 31.20
N ARG A 108 -25.93 -13.61 31.37
CA ARG A 108 -25.88 -12.20 30.95
C ARG A 108 -24.65 -11.90 30.08
N ILE A 109 -24.81 -10.87 29.27
CA ILE A 109 -23.72 -10.30 28.45
C ILE A 109 -23.22 -9.05 29.19
N ASP A 110 -21.88 -8.94 29.31
CA ASP A 110 -21.24 -7.73 29.81
C ASP A 110 -21.45 -6.57 28.83
N SER A 111 -22.26 -5.61 29.22
CA SER A 111 -22.60 -4.46 28.36
C SER A 111 -21.41 -3.60 28.02
N GLY A 112 -20.40 -3.48 28.92
CA GLY A 112 -19.18 -2.75 28.67
C GLY A 112 -18.32 -3.44 27.61
N LYS A 113 -18.15 -4.75 27.73
CA LYS A 113 -17.44 -5.56 26.73
C LYS A 113 -18.16 -5.52 25.37
N ALA A 114 -19.48 -5.65 25.34
CA ALA A 114 -20.26 -5.58 24.12
C ALA A 114 -20.12 -4.22 23.41
N GLN A 115 -20.09 -3.10 24.14
CA GLN A 115 -19.84 -1.78 23.57
C GLN A 115 -18.44 -1.64 22.97
N VAL A 116 -17.41 -2.10 23.68
CA VAL A 116 -16.02 -2.08 23.15
C VAL A 116 -15.92 -2.93 21.90
N GLN A 117 -16.56 -4.07 21.86
CA GLN A 117 -16.58 -4.97 20.71
C GLN A 117 -17.28 -4.32 19.51
N ARG A 118 -18.44 -3.70 19.72
CA ARG A 118 -19.14 -2.92 18.68
C ARG A 118 -18.24 -1.83 18.11
N LEU A 119 -17.53 -1.08 18.95
CA LEU A 119 -16.61 -0.04 18.52
C LEU A 119 -15.47 -0.61 17.68
N LYS A 120 -14.90 -1.77 18.06
CA LYS A 120 -13.87 -2.46 17.27
C LYS A 120 -14.39 -2.85 15.89
N VAL A 121 -15.56 -3.46 15.81
CA VAL A 121 -16.21 -3.88 14.56
C VAL A 121 -16.50 -2.68 13.67
N ASP A 122 -17.05 -1.60 14.20
CA ASP A 122 -17.37 -0.38 13.44
C ASP A 122 -16.08 0.29 12.92
N THR A 123 -15.04 0.35 13.75
CA THR A 123 -13.73 0.85 13.35
C THR A 123 -13.12 0.00 12.23
N MET A 124 -13.22 -1.32 12.34
CA MET A 124 -12.71 -2.24 11.33
C MET A 124 -13.44 -2.11 10.00
N LYS A 125 -14.77 -2.01 10.00
CA LYS A 125 -15.56 -1.73 8.80
C LYS A 125 -15.12 -0.42 8.13
N TRP A 126 -14.91 0.62 8.92
CA TRP A 126 -14.43 1.91 8.41
C TRP A 126 -13.03 1.78 7.79
N ILE A 127 -12.08 1.12 8.46
CA ILE A 127 -10.73 0.88 7.94
C ILE A 127 -10.79 0.08 6.64
N ALA A 128 -11.56 -1.01 6.60
CA ALA A 128 -11.72 -1.85 5.43
C ALA A 128 -12.26 -1.05 4.23
N SER A 129 -13.26 -0.20 4.44
CA SER A 129 -13.81 0.66 3.38
C SER A 129 -12.80 1.66 2.82
N LYS A 130 -11.80 2.08 3.61
CA LYS A 130 -10.76 3.03 3.17
C LYS A 130 -9.55 2.35 2.49
N ILE A 131 -9.17 1.16 2.97
CA ILE A 131 -8.00 0.44 2.44
C ILE A 131 -8.36 -0.39 1.19
N ALA A 132 -9.53 -1.02 1.20
CA ALA A 132 -10.02 -1.85 0.10
C ALA A 132 -11.41 -1.37 -0.39
N PRO A 133 -11.53 -0.14 -0.91
CA PRO A 133 -12.81 0.45 -1.26
C PRO A 133 -13.57 -0.32 -2.33
N LYS A 134 -12.86 -1.02 -3.22
CA LYS A 134 -13.49 -1.84 -4.28
C LYS A 134 -14.28 -3.04 -3.74
N ILE A 135 -13.96 -3.50 -2.53
CA ILE A 135 -14.59 -4.68 -1.91
C ILE A 135 -15.55 -4.24 -0.82
N TYR A 136 -15.13 -3.31 0.04
CA TYR A 136 -15.85 -2.91 1.25
C TYR A 136 -16.35 -1.45 1.22
N GLY A 137 -16.14 -0.73 0.12
CA GLY A 137 -16.55 0.66 -0.02
C GLY A 137 -18.02 0.84 -0.41
N ASP A 138 -18.46 2.08 -0.41
CA ASP A 138 -19.80 2.45 -0.90
C ASP A 138 -19.84 2.28 -2.43
N GLN A 139 -20.72 1.40 -2.90
CA GLN A 139 -20.89 1.08 -4.32
C GLN A 139 -21.16 2.33 -5.15
N LYS A 140 -21.98 3.26 -4.66
CA LYS A 140 -22.29 4.51 -5.36
C LYS A 140 -21.06 5.40 -5.57
N GLN A 141 -20.18 5.48 -4.54
CA GLN A 141 -18.91 6.23 -4.68
C GLN A 141 -17.97 5.58 -5.69
N ILE A 142 -17.91 4.25 -5.69
CA ILE A 142 -17.09 3.51 -6.64
C ILE A 142 -17.57 3.75 -8.07
N GLU A 143 -18.88 3.64 -8.33
CA GLU A 143 -19.47 3.89 -9.63
C GLU A 143 -19.24 5.33 -10.10
N SER A 144 -19.41 6.33 -9.23
CA SER A 144 -19.16 7.72 -9.57
C SER A 144 -17.70 7.98 -9.95
N LEU A 145 -16.75 7.39 -9.22
CA LEU A 145 -15.32 7.50 -9.53
C LEU A 145 -14.95 6.77 -10.83
N GLN A 146 -15.58 5.62 -11.11
CA GLN A 146 -15.37 4.90 -12.36
C GLN A 146 -15.88 5.71 -13.55
N ASN A 147 -17.07 6.30 -13.45
CA ASN A 147 -17.63 7.16 -14.49
C ASN A 147 -16.76 8.39 -14.75
N ALA A 148 -16.31 9.08 -13.71
CA ALA A 148 -15.39 10.21 -13.82
C ALA A 148 -14.05 9.82 -14.49
N ASN A 149 -13.48 8.68 -14.13
CA ASN A 149 -12.26 8.18 -14.76
C ASN A 149 -12.46 7.82 -16.25
N GLN A 150 -13.63 7.28 -16.62
CA GLN A 150 -13.95 7.00 -18.02
C GLN A 150 -14.09 8.29 -18.83
N GLU A 151 -14.72 9.31 -18.27
CA GLU A 151 -14.86 10.62 -18.89
C GLU A 151 -13.50 11.28 -19.13
N LEU A 152 -12.65 11.34 -18.10
CA LEU A 152 -11.28 11.84 -18.22
C LEU A 152 -10.45 11.08 -19.26
N THR A 153 -10.62 9.77 -19.34
CA THR A 153 -9.92 8.95 -20.34
C THR A 153 -10.38 9.30 -21.75
N ARG A 154 -11.69 9.55 -21.96
CA ARG A 154 -12.24 9.98 -23.23
C ARG A 154 -11.67 11.35 -23.63
N GLU A 155 -11.67 12.31 -22.71
CA GLU A 155 -11.11 13.66 -22.96
C GLU A 155 -9.63 13.60 -23.34
N LEU A 156 -8.83 12.78 -22.63
CA LEU A 156 -7.42 12.59 -22.95
C LEU A 156 -7.20 12.01 -24.35
N LEU A 157 -8.04 11.06 -24.77
CA LEU A 157 -7.97 10.48 -26.12
C LEU A 157 -8.33 11.51 -27.20
N GLU A 158 -9.34 12.35 -26.95
CA GLU A 158 -9.73 13.43 -27.86
C GLU A 158 -8.64 14.51 -28.00
N LEU A 159 -8.02 14.89 -26.87
CA LEU A 159 -6.91 15.87 -26.88
C LEU A 159 -5.69 15.31 -27.61
N ARG A 160 -5.35 14.04 -27.42
CA ARG A 160 -4.27 13.38 -28.18
C ARG A 160 -4.56 13.39 -29.68
N ALA A 161 -5.77 13.01 -30.08
CA ALA A 161 -6.15 13.01 -31.49
C ALA A 161 -6.12 14.42 -32.11
N LYS A 162 -6.45 15.48 -31.34
CA LYS A 162 -6.32 16.87 -31.78
C LYS A 162 -4.85 17.29 -31.94
N LEU A 163 -3.99 16.89 -31.03
CA LEU A 163 -2.54 17.16 -31.10
C LEU A 163 -1.90 16.45 -32.31
N ASP A 164 -2.23 15.18 -32.54
CA ASP A 164 -1.71 14.42 -33.68
C ASP A 164 -2.12 15.06 -35.02
N LYS A 165 -3.37 15.51 -35.13
CA LYS A 165 -3.86 16.25 -36.34
C LYS A 165 -3.16 17.58 -36.52
N LYS A 166 -2.79 18.28 -35.44
CA LYS A 166 -2.04 19.55 -35.53
C LYS A 166 -0.61 19.30 -35.98
N ASN A 167 0.07 18.31 -35.39
CA ASN A 167 1.44 17.94 -35.76
C ASN A 167 1.55 17.45 -37.20
N GLN A 168 0.50 16.82 -37.75
CA GLN A 168 0.47 16.40 -39.16
C GLN A 168 0.24 17.56 -40.15
N LYS A 169 -0.28 18.73 -39.71
CA LYS A 169 -0.46 19.90 -40.56
C LYS A 169 0.76 20.83 -40.60
N ASP A 170 1.65 20.69 -39.64
CA ASP A 170 2.86 21.52 -39.53
C ASP A 170 4.09 20.89 -40.26
N TYR A 171 3.89 19.76 -40.96
CA TYR A 171 4.80 19.11 -41.90
C TYR A 171 4.24 19.11 -43.32
#